data_c411f6a7deca6c95efa27b2ac6ad5692
#
_entry.id   c411f6a7deca6c95efa27b2ac6ad5692
#
_cell.length_a   1.000
_cell.length_b   1.000
_cell.length_c   1.000
_cell.angle_alpha   90.00
_cell.angle_beta   90.00
_cell.angle_gamma   90.00
#
_symmetry.space_group_name_H-M   'P 1'
#
loop_
_entity.id
_entity.type
_entity.pdbx_description
1 polymer ?
#
loop_
_entity_poly.entity_id
_entity_poly.type
_entity_poly.pdbx_seq_one_letter_code
_entity_poly.pdbx_strand_id
1 'polypeptide(L)'
;LPSARKLGAQLLDYSEEFILASSNSTFTLMGNLLSAFLFNGSGDAPWNELETISIICPVPGYDRHFALSEKLGIKMIKVPLTGDGPDMNIVEDLVENDDSIKGIWCNPKHSNPTGEIYSQDTVKRIANLPLIGASDFIVLWDNAYAVHDFKSSKKLSSIQEISQELNTFDNVATFGSTSKITFAGGGIAFLGASDKLMSLFLDYFSKFNFSPDKVNQARHVKFLKNRKGIEAHMKKLAAFIKPKFELVDKYLNSLPEGLASWTKPTGGYFVSFDSKPGQASKIFDLCKTAGLNLTPIGSAFPYRRDQENSNIRIA
;
A
#
# COMPACT_ATOMS: atom_id res chain seq x y z
N LEU A 1 -9.47 -20.17 -8.03
CA LEU A 1 -8.76 -21.45 -8.26
C LEU A 1 -7.72 -21.67 -7.15
N PRO A 2 -7.54 -22.90 -6.63
CA PRO A 2 -6.46 -23.22 -5.68
C PRO A 2 -5.08 -22.81 -6.21
N SER A 3 -4.79 -23.08 -7.47
CA SER A 3 -3.53 -22.69 -8.10
C SER A 3 -3.30 -21.17 -8.15
N ALA A 4 -4.35 -20.36 -8.22
CA ALA A 4 -4.23 -18.91 -8.15
C ALA A 4 -3.97 -18.42 -6.71
N ARG A 5 -4.57 -19.08 -5.70
CA ARG A 5 -4.27 -18.83 -4.28
C ARG A 5 -2.80 -19.12 -3.99
N LYS A 6 -2.30 -20.29 -4.44
CA LYS A 6 -0.88 -20.65 -4.33
C LYS A 6 0.05 -19.63 -4.99
N LEU A 7 -0.34 -19.10 -6.17
CA LEU A 7 0.42 -18.05 -6.83
C LEU A 7 0.47 -16.76 -5.99
N GLY A 8 -0.65 -16.37 -5.40
CA GLY A 8 -0.75 -15.22 -4.49
C GLY A 8 0.08 -15.39 -3.23
N ALA A 9 0.04 -16.58 -2.63
CA ALA A 9 0.84 -16.93 -1.47
C ALA A 9 2.35 -16.77 -1.77
N GLN A 10 2.79 -17.29 -2.91
CA GLN A 10 4.18 -17.17 -3.36
C GLN A 10 4.59 -15.73 -3.71
N LEU A 11 3.65 -14.91 -4.18
CA LEU A 11 3.91 -13.52 -4.51
C LEU A 11 4.07 -12.66 -3.25
N LEU A 12 3.22 -12.91 -2.24
CA LEU A 12 3.16 -12.12 -1.02
C LEU A 12 4.05 -12.65 0.11
N ASP A 13 4.67 -13.83 -0.07
CA ASP A 13 5.38 -14.56 0.99
C ASP A 13 4.44 -14.83 2.17
N TYR A 14 3.33 -15.52 1.89
CA TYR A 14 2.19 -15.73 2.77
C TYR A 14 1.75 -17.20 2.75
N SER A 15 1.07 -17.68 3.80
CA SER A 15 0.51 -19.03 3.83
C SER A 15 -0.69 -19.17 2.89
N GLU A 16 -0.76 -20.25 2.11
CA GLU A 16 -1.77 -20.44 1.04
C GLU A 16 -3.21 -20.50 1.58
N GLU A 17 -3.40 -21.09 2.75
CA GLU A 17 -4.68 -21.21 3.41
C GLU A 17 -5.36 -19.87 3.69
N PHE A 18 -4.58 -18.83 3.96
CA PHE A 18 -5.07 -17.49 4.29
C PHE A 18 -5.22 -16.57 3.06
N ILE A 19 -5.02 -17.08 1.83
CA ILE A 19 -5.11 -16.27 0.61
C ILE A 19 -6.45 -16.44 -0.11
N LEU A 20 -7.11 -15.33 -0.38
CA LEU A 20 -8.17 -15.20 -1.37
C LEU A 20 -7.57 -14.66 -2.68
N ALA A 21 -7.89 -15.30 -3.81
CA ALA A 21 -7.61 -14.78 -5.15
C ALA A 21 -8.93 -14.33 -5.79
N SER A 22 -9.15 -13.03 -5.94
CA SER A 22 -10.39 -12.48 -6.50
C SER A 22 -10.18 -11.10 -7.08
N SER A 23 -11.08 -10.65 -7.96
CA SER A 23 -10.99 -9.35 -8.63
C SER A 23 -9.72 -9.19 -9.50
N ASN A 24 -9.61 -8.07 -10.18
CA ASN A 24 -8.44 -7.65 -10.96
C ASN A 24 -7.67 -6.51 -10.27
N SER A 25 -8.19 -5.97 -9.17
CA SER A 25 -7.64 -4.83 -8.46
C SER A 25 -7.71 -5.03 -6.94
N THR A 26 -6.58 -4.80 -6.25
CA THR A 26 -6.54 -4.71 -4.77
C THR A 26 -7.48 -3.63 -4.26
N PHE A 27 -7.68 -2.56 -5.03
CA PHE A 27 -8.54 -1.45 -4.65
C PHE A 27 -10.01 -1.87 -4.47
N THR A 28 -10.49 -2.81 -5.30
CA THR A 28 -11.81 -3.42 -5.12
C THR A 28 -11.88 -4.21 -3.80
N LEU A 29 -10.85 -4.97 -3.48
CA LEU A 29 -10.80 -5.73 -2.22
C LEU A 29 -10.73 -4.82 -1.00
N MET A 30 -9.90 -3.77 -1.05
CA MET A 30 -9.79 -2.75 0.01
C MET A 30 -11.12 -2.05 0.26
N GLY A 31 -11.78 -1.58 -0.82
CA GLY A 31 -13.07 -0.91 -0.70
C GLY A 31 -14.15 -1.80 -0.11
N ASN A 32 -14.23 -3.08 -0.53
CA ASN A 32 -15.19 -4.02 0.05
C ASN A 32 -14.87 -4.39 1.51
N LEU A 33 -13.59 -4.48 1.89
CA LEU A 33 -13.21 -4.72 3.28
C LEU A 33 -13.63 -3.56 4.19
N LEU A 34 -13.29 -2.33 3.80
CA LEU A 34 -13.71 -1.14 4.57
C LEU A 34 -15.24 -1.00 4.61
N SER A 35 -15.92 -1.35 3.51
CA SER A 35 -17.39 -1.38 3.51
C SER A 35 -17.96 -2.47 4.43
N ALA A 36 -17.28 -3.62 4.55
CA ALA A 36 -17.68 -4.65 5.51
C ALA A 36 -17.62 -4.14 6.96
N PHE A 37 -16.55 -3.42 7.32
CA PHE A 37 -16.47 -2.76 8.63
C PHE A 37 -17.52 -1.66 8.81
N LEU A 38 -17.78 -0.86 7.76
CA LEU A 38 -18.77 0.21 7.81
C LEU A 38 -20.19 -0.28 8.01
N PHE A 39 -20.57 -1.41 7.41
CA PHE A 39 -21.96 -1.85 7.38
C PHE A 39 -22.27 -3.10 8.22
N ASN A 40 -21.27 -3.96 8.48
CA ASN A 40 -21.45 -5.18 9.26
C ASN A 40 -20.77 -5.10 10.65
N GLY A 41 -19.74 -4.25 10.80
CA GLY A 41 -18.86 -4.29 11.98
C GLY A 41 -17.98 -5.55 12.02
N SER A 42 -17.10 -5.65 13.00
CA SER A 42 -16.20 -6.80 13.20
C SER A 42 -16.47 -7.57 14.51
N GLY A 43 -17.69 -7.51 15.01
CA GLY A 43 -18.09 -7.98 16.34
C GLY A 43 -18.49 -6.85 17.27
N ASP A 44 -18.09 -5.63 16.93
CA ASP A 44 -18.53 -4.37 17.54
C ASP A 44 -19.59 -3.70 16.65
N ALA A 45 -20.07 -2.52 17.05
CA ALA A 45 -20.99 -1.74 16.23
C ALA A 45 -20.41 -1.43 14.85
N PRO A 46 -21.22 -1.46 13.77
CA PRO A 46 -20.80 -1.02 12.47
C PRO A 46 -20.23 0.40 12.50
N TRP A 47 -19.16 0.66 11.75
CA TRP A 47 -18.50 1.95 11.79
C TRP A 47 -19.39 3.13 11.37
N ASN A 48 -20.39 2.89 10.51
CA ASN A 48 -21.36 3.92 10.12
C ASN A 48 -22.34 4.34 11.24
N GLU A 49 -22.37 3.62 12.36
CA GLU A 49 -23.15 3.98 13.55
C GLU A 49 -22.32 4.82 14.55
N LEU A 50 -21.00 4.94 14.33
CA LEU A 50 -20.12 5.74 15.17
C LEU A 50 -20.14 7.20 14.74
N GLU A 51 -20.00 8.14 15.70
CA GLU A 51 -19.99 9.57 15.45
C GLU A 51 -18.80 9.99 14.57
N THR A 52 -17.64 9.39 14.80
CA THR A 52 -16.41 9.67 14.05
C THR A 52 -15.61 8.39 13.88
N ILE A 53 -15.12 8.18 12.66
CA ILE A 53 -14.15 7.13 12.35
C ILE A 53 -12.95 7.78 11.66
N SER A 54 -11.76 7.38 12.08
CA SER A 54 -10.50 7.92 11.59
C SER A 54 -9.57 6.81 11.15
N ILE A 55 -8.66 7.11 10.22
CA ILE A 55 -7.61 6.20 9.78
C ILE A 55 -6.28 6.93 9.67
N ILE A 56 -5.20 6.31 10.13
CA ILE A 56 -3.85 6.85 9.99
C ILE A 56 -3.38 6.69 8.56
N CYS A 57 -2.85 7.79 8.02
CA CYS A 57 -2.35 7.90 6.65
C CYS A 57 -0.89 8.37 6.69
N PRO A 58 0.10 7.46 6.55
CA PRO A 58 1.49 7.85 6.37
C PRO A 58 1.67 8.70 5.11
N VAL A 59 2.40 9.81 5.24
CA VAL A 59 2.59 10.80 4.16
C VAL A 59 4.08 11.12 3.95
N PRO A 60 4.46 11.42 2.68
CA PRO A 60 3.66 11.34 1.46
C PRO A 60 3.28 9.89 1.12
N GLY A 61 2.05 9.64 0.65
CA GLY A 61 1.50 8.31 0.50
C GLY A 61 0.69 8.09 -0.78
N TYR A 62 0.01 6.95 -0.87
CA TYR A 62 -0.73 6.55 -2.07
C TYR A 62 -2.09 7.25 -2.16
N ASP A 63 -2.25 8.10 -3.15
CA ASP A 63 -3.44 8.93 -3.40
C ASP A 63 -4.77 8.14 -3.46
N ARG A 64 -4.74 6.87 -3.86
CA ARG A 64 -5.95 6.05 -3.95
C ARG A 64 -6.44 5.57 -2.58
N HIS A 65 -5.55 5.33 -1.62
CA HIS A 65 -5.93 5.06 -0.24
C HIS A 65 -6.71 6.26 0.34
N PHE A 66 -6.18 7.46 0.10
CA PHE A 66 -6.82 8.70 0.58
C PHE A 66 -8.18 8.95 -0.09
N ALA A 67 -8.25 8.81 -1.42
CA ALA A 67 -9.50 8.97 -2.14
C ALA A 67 -10.57 7.95 -1.72
N LEU A 68 -10.18 6.71 -1.39
CA LEU A 68 -11.09 5.70 -0.89
C LEU A 68 -11.61 6.04 0.51
N SER A 69 -10.70 6.41 1.43
CA SER A 69 -11.07 6.83 2.79
C SER A 69 -12.00 8.05 2.77
N GLU A 70 -11.67 9.07 1.97
CA GLU A 70 -12.50 10.26 1.80
C GLU A 70 -13.90 9.92 1.26
N LYS A 71 -13.98 9.04 0.25
CA LYS A 71 -15.25 8.62 -0.34
C LYS A 71 -16.14 7.84 0.63
N LEU A 72 -15.54 7.09 1.54
CA LEU A 72 -16.24 6.32 2.58
C LEU A 72 -16.53 7.15 3.84
N GLY A 73 -16.21 8.44 3.86
CA GLY A 73 -16.45 9.32 5.02
C GLY A 73 -15.48 9.09 6.19
N ILE A 74 -14.39 8.35 5.97
CA ILE A 74 -13.38 8.07 6.98
C ILE A 74 -12.43 9.27 7.08
N LYS A 75 -12.30 9.86 8.27
CA LYS A 75 -11.38 10.96 8.56
C LYS A 75 -9.94 10.46 8.45
N MET A 76 -9.07 11.25 7.84
CA MET A 76 -7.67 10.89 7.63
C MET A 76 -6.74 11.69 8.54
N ILE A 77 -5.91 10.99 9.30
CA ILE A 77 -4.90 11.56 10.19
C ILE A 77 -3.51 11.35 9.55
N LYS A 78 -2.81 12.44 9.27
CA LYS A 78 -1.49 12.40 8.64
C LYS A 78 -0.41 12.08 9.68
N VAL A 79 0.50 11.16 9.33
CA VAL A 79 1.72 10.89 10.10
C VAL A 79 2.90 10.87 9.11
N PRO A 80 4.03 11.54 9.42
CA PRO A 80 5.17 11.56 8.51
C PRO A 80 5.84 10.20 8.37
N LEU A 81 6.38 9.93 7.18
CA LEU A 81 7.31 8.83 6.92
C LEU A 81 8.73 9.26 7.32
N THR A 82 9.53 8.31 7.84
CA THR A 82 10.87 8.56 8.39
C THR A 82 12.02 7.94 7.58
N GLY A 83 11.69 7.25 6.47
CA GLY A 83 12.63 6.48 5.67
C GLY A 83 12.66 4.98 5.99
N ASP A 84 12.17 4.60 7.17
CA ASP A 84 12.02 3.20 7.62
C ASP A 84 10.56 2.83 7.95
N GLY A 85 9.61 3.66 7.50
CA GLY A 85 8.18 3.58 7.73
C GLY A 85 7.62 4.84 8.41
N PRO A 86 6.35 4.82 8.87
CA PRO A 86 5.77 5.96 9.59
C PRO A 86 6.49 6.22 10.93
N ASP A 87 6.40 7.47 11.40
CA ASP A 87 6.84 7.78 12.76
C ASP A 87 5.97 7.03 13.78
N MET A 88 6.49 5.91 14.25
CA MET A 88 5.76 5.01 15.13
C MET A 88 5.49 5.58 16.51
N ASN A 89 6.28 6.57 16.97
CA ASN A 89 6.00 7.22 18.26
C ASN A 89 4.71 8.04 18.16
N ILE A 90 4.53 8.75 17.05
CA ILE A 90 3.29 9.50 16.79
C ILE A 90 2.12 8.52 16.54
N VAL A 91 2.34 7.44 15.79
CA VAL A 91 1.30 6.44 15.50
C VAL A 91 0.76 5.81 16.78
N GLU A 92 1.66 5.33 17.65
CA GLU A 92 1.27 4.66 18.89
C GLU A 92 0.56 5.61 19.87
N ASP A 93 1.08 6.83 20.03
CA ASP A 93 0.44 7.86 20.87
C ASP A 93 -0.99 8.17 20.39
N LEU A 94 -1.19 8.32 19.08
CA LEU A 94 -2.51 8.55 18.50
C LEU A 94 -3.46 7.37 18.73
N VAL A 95 -3.00 6.14 18.49
CA VAL A 95 -3.80 4.92 18.59
C VAL A 95 -4.19 4.61 20.04
N GLU A 96 -3.29 4.85 20.99
CA GLU A 96 -3.54 4.61 22.40
C GLU A 96 -4.53 5.62 23.01
N ASN A 97 -4.59 6.84 22.47
CA ASN A 97 -5.37 7.95 23.06
C ASN A 97 -6.66 8.30 22.29
N ASP A 98 -6.97 7.64 21.16
CA ASP A 98 -8.16 7.97 20.35
C ASP A 98 -8.80 6.71 19.74
N ASP A 99 -9.83 6.18 20.39
CA ASP A 99 -10.62 5.02 19.94
C ASP A 99 -11.38 5.26 18.62
N SER A 100 -11.50 6.51 18.15
CA SER A 100 -12.05 6.79 16.83
C SER A 100 -11.11 6.34 15.70
N ILE A 101 -9.84 6.08 16.00
CA ILE A 101 -8.85 5.62 15.04
C ILE A 101 -9.02 4.11 14.84
N LYS A 102 -9.58 3.74 13.69
CA LYS A 102 -9.95 2.37 13.36
C LYS A 102 -8.93 1.63 12.50
N GLY A 103 -7.85 2.26 12.13
CA GLY A 103 -6.83 1.56 11.36
C GLY A 103 -5.71 2.44 10.80
N ILE A 104 -4.80 1.79 10.08
CA ILE A 104 -3.66 2.41 9.44
C ILE A 104 -3.47 1.87 8.02
N TRP A 105 -3.23 2.77 7.05
CA TRP A 105 -2.74 2.40 5.73
C TRP A 105 -1.23 2.18 5.75
N CYS A 106 -0.79 1.04 5.24
CA CYS A 106 0.63 0.72 5.08
C CYS A 106 0.94 0.37 3.64
N ASN A 107 1.99 1.00 3.08
CA ASN A 107 2.58 0.59 1.80
C ASN A 107 4.05 0.21 2.04
N PRO A 108 4.32 -1.00 2.59
CA PRO A 108 5.53 -1.28 3.37
C PRO A 108 6.78 -1.53 2.55
N LYS A 109 6.66 -1.88 1.28
CA LYS A 109 7.80 -2.15 0.40
C LYS A 109 7.74 -1.25 -0.83
N HIS A 110 8.81 -0.51 -1.06
CA HIS A 110 8.89 0.48 -2.13
C HIS A 110 7.70 1.43 -2.13
N SER A 111 7.42 2.01 -0.94
CA SER A 111 6.28 2.90 -0.69
C SER A 111 6.07 3.91 -1.81
N ASN A 112 4.83 4.12 -2.17
CA ASN A 112 4.45 5.14 -3.15
C ASN A 112 4.14 6.47 -2.43
N PRO A 113 4.93 7.56 -2.66
CA PRO A 113 5.97 7.73 -3.68
C PRO A 113 7.42 7.57 -3.19
N THR A 114 7.70 7.36 -1.91
CA THR A 114 9.03 7.50 -1.31
C THR A 114 10.01 6.40 -1.71
N GLY A 115 9.51 5.21 -2.05
CA GLY A 115 10.34 4.06 -2.36
C GLY A 115 11.00 3.40 -1.15
N GLU A 116 10.66 3.83 0.07
CA GLU A 116 11.19 3.25 1.31
C GLU A 116 10.67 1.83 1.57
N ILE A 117 11.37 1.12 2.43
CA ILE A 117 11.00 -0.22 2.89
C ILE A 117 10.97 -0.17 4.41
N TYR A 118 9.86 -0.57 5.01
CA TYR A 118 9.67 -0.56 6.47
C TYR A 118 10.71 -1.45 7.16
N SER A 119 11.26 -0.94 8.24
CA SER A 119 12.20 -1.70 9.06
C SER A 119 11.51 -2.83 9.81
N GLN A 120 12.28 -3.81 10.29
CA GLN A 120 11.74 -4.89 11.12
C GLN A 120 11.07 -4.35 12.39
N ASP A 121 11.67 -3.33 13.01
CA ASP A 121 11.10 -2.67 14.19
C ASP A 121 9.75 -2.03 13.88
N THR A 122 9.66 -1.27 12.78
CA THR A 122 8.41 -0.67 12.32
C THR A 122 7.33 -1.71 12.09
N VAL A 123 7.67 -2.85 11.42
CA VAL A 123 6.70 -3.93 11.17
C VAL A 123 6.20 -4.54 12.48
N LYS A 124 7.08 -4.76 13.47
CA LYS A 124 6.68 -5.26 14.80
C LYS A 124 5.76 -4.29 15.53
N ARG A 125 6.10 -3.01 15.52
CA ARG A 125 5.29 -1.96 16.17
C ARG A 125 3.92 -1.83 15.51
N ILE A 126 3.84 -1.87 14.18
CA ILE A 126 2.56 -1.88 13.45
C ILE A 126 1.72 -3.12 13.79
N ALA A 127 2.35 -4.31 13.85
CA ALA A 127 1.64 -5.52 14.22
C ALA A 127 1.11 -5.51 15.67
N ASN A 128 1.70 -4.69 16.53
CA ASN A 128 1.27 -4.50 17.93
C ASN A 128 0.11 -3.51 18.10
N LEU A 129 -0.16 -2.62 17.12
CA LEU A 129 -1.18 -1.57 17.25
C LEU A 129 -2.57 -2.09 17.65
N PRO A 130 -3.06 -3.25 17.18
CA PRO A 130 -4.34 -3.77 17.61
C PRO A 130 -4.45 -4.11 19.11
N LEU A 131 -3.33 -4.22 19.82
CA LEU A 131 -3.33 -4.48 21.28
C LEU A 131 -3.45 -3.21 22.12
N ILE A 132 -3.17 -2.04 21.53
CA ILE A 132 -3.18 -0.75 22.23
C ILE A 132 -4.27 0.20 21.72
N GLY A 133 -4.90 -0.12 20.61
CA GLY A 133 -5.96 0.69 20.00
C GLY A 133 -7.37 0.11 20.20
N ALA A 134 -8.31 0.64 19.45
CA ALA A 134 -9.69 0.16 19.43
C ALA A 134 -9.76 -1.34 19.12
N SER A 135 -10.74 -2.05 19.72
CA SER A 135 -10.93 -3.50 19.56
C SER A 135 -11.10 -3.97 18.12
N ASP A 136 -11.60 -3.07 17.25
CA ASP A 136 -11.84 -3.26 15.83
C ASP A 136 -10.77 -2.59 14.94
N PHE A 137 -9.63 -2.23 15.51
CA PHE A 137 -8.50 -1.64 14.77
C PHE A 137 -7.99 -2.58 13.69
N ILE A 138 -7.73 -2.07 12.47
CA ILE A 138 -7.27 -2.85 11.32
C ILE A 138 -5.99 -2.30 10.70
N VAL A 139 -5.02 -3.18 10.44
CA VAL A 139 -3.82 -2.89 9.63
C VAL A 139 -4.11 -3.21 8.17
N LEU A 140 -4.11 -2.20 7.32
CA LEU A 140 -4.33 -2.33 5.87
C LEU A 140 -2.96 -2.36 5.17
N TRP A 141 -2.44 -3.56 4.94
CA TRP A 141 -1.09 -3.83 4.47
C TRP A 141 -1.04 -3.97 2.94
N ASP A 142 -0.90 -2.85 2.22
CA ASP A 142 -0.83 -2.85 0.74
C ASP A 142 0.59 -3.15 0.26
N ASN A 143 0.89 -4.43 0.05
CA ASN A 143 2.17 -4.91 -0.46
C ASN A 143 2.20 -5.00 -1.99
N ALA A 144 1.76 -3.92 -2.65
CA ALA A 144 1.65 -3.85 -4.11
C ALA A 144 3.00 -4.05 -4.83
N TYR A 145 4.11 -3.79 -4.14
CA TYR A 145 5.45 -3.84 -4.72
C TYR A 145 6.32 -4.97 -4.14
N ALA A 146 5.71 -6.02 -3.60
CA ALA A 146 6.38 -7.15 -2.93
C ALA A 146 7.59 -7.71 -3.69
N VAL A 147 7.55 -7.71 -5.03
CA VAL A 147 8.55 -8.31 -5.92
C VAL A 147 9.19 -7.33 -6.92
N HIS A 148 9.10 -6.03 -6.66
CA HIS A 148 9.49 -4.98 -7.61
C HIS A 148 10.90 -4.41 -7.37
N ASP A 149 11.81 -5.23 -6.86
CA ASP A 149 13.21 -4.83 -6.69
C ASP A 149 13.92 -4.71 -8.05
N PHE A 150 14.65 -3.61 -8.28
CA PHE A 150 15.55 -3.47 -9.43
C PHE A 150 17.02 -3.28 -9.00
N LYS A 151 17.28 -3.11 -7.70
CA LYS A 151 18.59 -3.19 -7.04
C LYS A 151 18.46 -4.09 -5.82
N SER A 152 19.58 -4.47 -5.21
CA SER A 152 19.57 -5.13 -3.90
C SER A 152 18.84 -4.26 -2.88
N SER A 153 17.88 -4.82 -2.18
CA SER A 153 17.04 -4.11 -1.21
C SER A 153 17.01 -4.84 0.14
N LYS A 154 16.62 -4.11 1.18
CA LYS A 154 16.32 -4.70 2.49
C LYS A 154 15.16 -5.71 2.33
N LYS A 155 15.21 -6.83 3.06
CA LYS A 155 14.07 -7.75 3.12
C LYS A 155 13.00 -7.14 4.02
N LEU A 156 11.77 -7.10 3.54
CA LEU A 156 10.61 -6.76 4.37
C LEU A 156 10.30 -7.96 5.28
N SER A 157 10.11 -7.70 6.58
CA SER A 157 9.68 -8.73 7.54
C SER A 157 8.24 -9.17 7.29
N SER A 158 7.94 -10.43 7.60
CA SER A 158 6.59 -10.98 7.42
C SER A 158 5.64 -10.41 8.46
N ILE A 159 4.68 -9.59 8.03
CA ILE A 159 3.62 -9.08 8.91
C ILE A 159 2.72 -10.23 9.40
N GLN A 160 2.51 -11.28 8.58
CA GLN A 160 1.75 -12.47 8.96
C GLN A 160 2.39 -13.18 10.15
N GLU A 161 3.68 -13.55 10.05
CA GLU A 161 4.37 -14.28 11.10
C GLU A 161 4.38 -13.47 12.42
N ILE A 162 4.74 -12.18 12.34
CA ILE A 162 4.82 -11.30 13.51
C ILE A 162 3.44 -11.13 14.15
N SER A 163 2.39 -10.91 13.37
CA SER A 163 1.04 -10.76 13.93
C SER A 163 0.48 -12.06 14.49
N GLN A 164 0.86 -13.22 13.96
CA GLN A 164 0.53 -14.52 14.55
C GLN A 164 1.22 -14.71 15.91
N GLU A 165 2.50 -14.36 16.02
CA GLU A 165 3.25 -14.39 17.29
C GLU A 165 2.63 -13.48 18.36
N LEU A 166 2.12 -12.30 17.93
CA LEU A 166 1.49 -11.31 18.83
C LEU A 166 -0.01 -11.57 19.07
N ASN A 167 -0.61 -12.57 18.42
CA ASN A 167 -2.06 -12.82 18.45
C ASN A 167 -2.91 -11.65 17.92
N THR A 168 -2.39 -10.89 16.95
CA THR A 168 -3.07 -9.77 16.28
C THR A 168 -3.41 -10.06 14.82
N PHE A 169 -3.25 -11.30 14.37
CA PHE A 169 -3.44 -11.67 12.97
C PHE A 169 -4.87 -11.44 12.47
N ASP A 170 -5.86 -11.50 13.36
CA ASP A 170 -7.25 -11.18 13.04
C ASP A 170 -7.49 -9.72 12.64
N ASN A 171 -6.52 -8.87 12.89
CA ASN A 171 -6.54 -7.43 12.64
C ASN A 171 -5.62 -7.00 11.48
N VAL A 172 -5.13 -7.95 10.67
CA VAL A 172 -4.21 -7.65 9.56
C VAL A 172 -4.79 -8.11 8.23
N ALA A 173 -4.99 -7.16 7.31
CA ALA A 173 -5.39 -7.42 5.93
C ALA A 173 -4.25 -7.11 4.98
N THR A 174 -3.68 -8.11 4.31
CA THR A 174 -2.59 -7.98 3.35
C THR A 174 -3.13 -8.01 1.92
N PHE A 175 -2.75 -7.01 1.12
CA PHE A 175 -3.16 -6.89 -0.27
C PHE A 175 -1.98 -6.98 -1.22
N GLY A 176 -2.21 -7.59 -2.38
CA GLY A 176 -1.29 -7.59 -3.50
C GLY A 176 -1.96 -7.95 -4.80
N SER A 177 -1.29 -7.71 -5.92
CA SER A 177 -1.83 -8.07 -7.23
C SER A 177 -0.75 -8.29 -8.28
N THR A 178 -1.15 -8.91 -9.38
CA THR A 178 -0.31 -9.05 -10.57
C THR A 178 -0.45 -7.87 -11.55
N SER A 179 -1.27 -6.86 -11.25
CA SER A 179 -1.56 -5.75 -12.17
C SER A 179 -0.33 -4.95 -12.60
N LYS A 180 0.64 -4.79 -11.69
CA LYS A 180 1.92 -4.13 -11.98
C LYS A 180 3.03 -5.12 -12.41
N ILE A 181 2.71 -6.41 -12.47
CA ILE A 181 3.63 -7.49 -12.87
C ILE A 181 3.37 -7.89 -14.32
N THR A 182 2.11 -8.07 -14.70
CA THR A 182 1.68 -8.47 -16.03
C THR A 182 1.14 -7.28 -16.82
N PHE A 183 -0.13 -6.92 -16.64
CA PHE A 183 -0.71 -5.71 -17.25
C PHE A 183 -1.86 -5.16 -16.40
N ALA A 184 -1.97 -3.84 -16.37
CA ALA A 184 -3.00 -3.15 -15.60
C ALA A 184 -4.41 -3.49 -16.12
N GLY A 185 -5.37 -3.59 -15.19
CA GLY A 185 -6.76 -3.91 -15.52
C GLY A 185 -7.03 -5.39 -15.82
N GLY A 186 -6.01 -6.16 -16.18
CA GLY A 186 -6.12 -7.60 -16.45
C GLY A 186 -5.41 -8.50 -15.43
N GLY A 187 -5.02 -7.97 -14.28
CA GLY A 187 -4.33 -8.72 -13.23
C GLY A 187 -5.26 -9.61 -12.40
N ILE A 188 -4.68 -10.22 -11.36
CA ILE A 188 -5.40 -10.88 -10.27
C ILE A 188 -5.04 -10.13 -9.00
N ALA A 189 -6.03 -9.83 -8.16
CA ALA A 189 -5.82 -9.31 -6.82
C ALA A 189 -5.91 -10.43 -5.78
N PHE A 190 -5.17 -10.23 -4.69
CA PHE A 190 -5.10 -11.15 -3.57
C PHE A 190 -5.37 -10.39 -2.27
N LEU A 191 -6.11 -11.05 -1.37
CA LEU A 191 -6.27 -10.67 0.03
C LEU A 191 -5.71 -11.80 0.88
N GLY A 192 -4.76 -11.48 1.75
CA GLY A 192 -4.29 -12.35 2.83
C GLY A 192 -4.88 -11.89 4.16
N ALA A 193 -5.55 -12.78 4.87
CA ALA A 193 -6.20 -12.48 6.15
C ALA A 193 -6.43 -13.77 6.95
N SER A 194 -6.62 -13.64 8.27
CA SER A 194 -7.05 -14.77 9.10
C SER A 194 -8.45 -15.29 8.70
N ASP A 195 -8.82 -16.47 9.14
CA ASP A 195 -10.13 -17.04 8.87
C ASP A 195 -11.28 -16.16 9.41
N LYS A 196 -11.08 -15.51 10.55
CA LYS A 196 -12.07 -14.59 11.13
C LYS A 196 -12.27 -13.36 10.25
N LEU A 197 -11.19 -12.68 9.89
CA LEU A 197 -11.25 -11.50 9.02
C LEU A 197 -11.71 -11.86 7.60
N MET A 198 -11.31 -13.01 7.09
CA MET A 198 -11.76 -13.52 5.80
C MET A 198 -13.27 -13.80 5.80
N SER A 199 -13.80 -14.35 6.88
CA SER A 199 -15.25 -14.62 7.03
C SER A 199 -16.05 -13.31 7.01
N LEU A 200 -15.61 -12.28 7.75
CA LEU A 200 -16.22 -10.95 7.73
C LEU A 200 -16.21 -10.37 6.31
N PHE A 201 -15.05 -10.42 5.66
CA PHE A 201 -14.91 -9.92 4.28
C PHE A 201 -15.85 -10.66 3.32
N LEU A 202 -15.86 -11.99 3.35
CA LEU A 202 -16.66 -12.81 2.42
C LEU A 202 -18.16 -12.69 2.66
N ASP A 203 -18.61 -12.51 3.91
CA ASP A 203 -20.02 -12.27 4.17
C ASP A 203 -20.52 -11.02 3.45
N TYR A 204 -19.75 -9.93 3.46
CA TYR A 204 -20.09 -8.73 2.72
C TYR A 204 -19.84 -8.89 1.22
N PHE A 205 -18.62 -9.28 0.83
CA PHE A 205 -18.16 -9.34 -0.56
C PHE A 205 -18.99 -10.26 -1.45
N SER A 206 -19.46 -11.40 -0.92
CA SER A 206 -20.26 -12.37 -1.67
C SER A 206 -21.63 -11.84 -2.12
N LYS A 207 -22.14 -10.78 -1.48
CA LYS A 207 -23.41 -10.16 -1.88
C LYS A 207 -23.28 -9.36 -3.19
N PHE A 208 -22.05 -8.92 -3.53
CA PHE A 208 -21.76 -8.11 -4.71
C PHE A 208 -20.93 -8.85 -5.76
N ASN A 209 -20.26 -9.94 -5.39
CA ASN A 209 -19.37 -10.71 -6.25
C ASN A 209 -19.73 -12.19 -6.26
N PHE A 210 -20.32 -12.61 -7.36
CA PHE A 210 -20.73 -14.01 -7.51
C PHE A 210 -19.55 -14.95 -7.72
N SER A 211 -18.59 -14.59 -8.58
CA SER A 211 -17.43 -15.43 -8.90
C SER A 211 -16.30 -14.60 -9.51
N PRO A 212 -15.03 -14.87 -9.17
CA PRO A 212 -13.90 -14.27 -9.86
C PRO A 212 -13.74 -14.83 -11.28
N ASP A 213 -13.05 -14.09 -12.14
CA ASP A 213 -12.66 -14.54 -13.49
C ASP A 213 -11.63 -15.68 -13.39
N LYS A 214 -12.13 -16.92 -13.43
CA LYS A 214 -11.29 -18.14 -13.34
C LYS A 214 -10.42 -18.35 -14.57
N VAL A 215 -10.83 -17.86 -15.75
CA VAL A 215 -10.05 -17.96 -16.96
C VAL A 215 -8.82 -17.07 -16.86
N ASN A 216 -8.99 -15.83 -16.37
CA ASN A 216 -7.87 -14.92 -16.13
C ASN A 216 -6.91 -15.47 -15.04
N GLN A 217 -7.45 -16.07 -13.99
CA GLN A 217 -6.64 -16.76 -12.98
C GLN A 217 -5.79 -17.88 -13.60
N ALA A 218 -6.41 -18.75 -14.43
CA ALA A 218 -5.69 -19.83 -15.10
C ALA A 218 -4.60 -19.32 -16.04
N ARG A 219 -4.85 -18.21 -16.79
CA ARG A 219 -3.87 -17.56 -17.66
C ARG A 219 -2.64 -17.09 -16.87
N HIS A 220 -2.84 -16.42 -15.74
CA HIS A 220 -1.75 -15.93 -14.88
C HIS A 220 -0.96 -17.07 -14.26
N VAL A 221 -1.64 -18.11 -13.76
CA VAL A 221 -0.97 -19.33 -13.24
C VAL A 221 -0.13 -20.00 -14.34
N LYS A 222 -0.67 -20.11 -15.56
CA LYS A 222 0.08 -20.68 -16.69
C LYS A 222 1.30 -19.85 -17.07
N PHE A 223 1.19 -18.51 -17.00
CA PHE A 223 2.26 -17.59 -17.37
C PHE A 223 3.36 -17.50 -16.30
N LEU A 224 2.96 -17.18 -15.06
CA LEU A 224 3.90 -16.97 -13.94
C LEU A 224 4.37 -18.27 -13.30
N LYS A 225 3.56 -19.32 -13.37
CA LYS A 225 3.82 -20.68 -12.88
C LYS A 225 3.98 -20.78 -11.36
N ASN A 226 5.03 -20.17 -10.81
CA ASN A 226 5.41 -20.26 -9.40
C ASN A 226 6.38 -19.13 -9.03
N ARG A 227 6.92 -19.14 -7.80
CA ARG A 227 7.88 -18.14 -7.29
C ARG A 227 9.06 -17.91 -8.26
N LYS A 228 9.68 -18.99 -8.77
CA LYS A 228 10.79 -18.87 -9.73
C LYS A 228 10.36 -18.18 -11.04
N GLY A 229 9.15 -18.47 -11.51
CA GLY A 229 8.58 -17.81 -12.69
C GLY A 229 8.30 -16.34 -12.47
N ILE A 230 7.75 -15.97 -11.30
CA ILE A 230 7.58 -14.57 -10.90
C ILE A 230 8.94 -13.86 -10.88
N GLU A 231 9.94 -14.42 -10.19
CA GLU A 231 11.28 -13.83 -10.09
C GLU A 231 11.96 -13.64 -11.45
N ALA A 232 11.87 -14.66 -12.32
CA ALA A 232 12.43 -14.59 -13.69
C ALA A 232 11.75 -13.49 -14.52
N HIS A 233 10.44 -13.32 -14.39
CA HIS A 233 9.69 -12.26 -15.06
C HIS A 233 10.06 -10.89 -14.51
N MET A 234 10.09 -10.73 -13.18
CA MET A 234 10.43 -9.49 -12.51
C MET A 234 11.87 -9.05 -12.78
N LYS A 235 12.82 -9.99 -12.94
CA LYS A 235 14.18 -9.67 -13.37
C LYS A 235 14.22 -9.00 -14.75
N LYS A 236 13.37 -9.42 -15.69
CA LYS A 236 13.25 -8.78 -17.01
C LYS A 236 12.66 -7.37 -16.88
N LEU A 237 11.62 -7.22 -16.06
CA LEU A 237 11.00 -5.92 -15.80
C LEU A 237 11.99 -4.97 -15.12
N ALA A 238 12.75 -5.44 -14.13
CA ALA A 238 13.79 -4.68 -13.46
C ALA A 238 14.86 -4.15 -14.44
N ALA A 239 15.29 -4.99 -15.39
CA ALA A 239 16.25 -4.58 -16.42
C ALA A 239 15.71 -3.47 -17.32
N PHE A 240 14.39 -3.41 -17.54
CA PHE A 240 13.75 -2.35 -18.31
C PHE A 240 13.53 -1.06 -17.50
N ILE A 241 13.24 -1.19 -16.18
CA ILE A 241 12.91 -0.05 -15.32
C ILE A 241 14.16 0.64 -14.77
N LYS A 242 15.18 -0.14 -14.35
CA LYS A 242 16.40 0.38 -13.71
C LYS A 242 17.07 1.54 -14.48
N PRO A 243 17.28 1.47 -15.83
CA PRO A 243 17.91 2.57 -16.57
C PRO A 243 17.13 3.88 -16.50
N LYS A 244 15.79 3.82 -16.35
CA LYS A 244 14.95 5.02 -16.21
C LYS A 244 15.22 5.71 -14.88
N PHE A 245 15.32 4.95 -13.79
CA PHE A 245 15.70 5.49 -12.48
C PHE A 245 17.13 6.06 -12.48
N GLU A 246 18.07 5.40 -13.14
CA GLU A 246 19.45 5.89 -13.27
C GLU A 246 19.51 7.22 -14.05
N LEU A 247 18.66 7.36 -15.07
CA LEU A 247 18.53 8.60 -15.83
C LEU A 247 17.97 9.74 -14.98
N VAL A 248 16.88 9.49 -14.24
CA VAL A 248 16.28 10.46 -13.32
C VAL A 248 17.31 10.88 -12.26
N ASP A 249 17.96 9.92 -11.60
CA ASP A 249 18.97 10.19 -10.57
C ASP A 249 20.14 11.01 -11.12
N LYS A 250 20.60 10.71 -12.35
CA LYS A 250 21.66 11.49 -13.04
C LYS A 250 21.28 12.96 -13.19
N TYR A 251 20.04 13.25 -13.65
CA TYR A 251 19.60 14.64 -13.84
C TYR A 251 19.34 15.34 -12.50
N LEU A 252 18.75 14.67 -11.53
CA LEU A 252 18.53 15.26 -10.22
C LEU A 252 19.85 15.55 -9.49
N ASN A 253 20.86 14.67 -9.60
CA ASN A 253 22.20 14.91 -9.04
C ASN A 253 22.96 16.07 -9.73
N SER A 254 22.49 16.59 -10.86
CA SER A 254 23.07 17.79 -11.49
C SER A 254 22.47 19.10 -10.95
N LEU A 255 21.46 19.04 -10.09
CA LEU A 255 20.91 20.22 -9.44
C LEU A 255 21.90 20.80 -8.43
N PRO A 256 21.93 22.13 -8.23
CA PRO A 256 22.72 22.75 -7.18
C PRO A 256 22.39 22.18 -5.79
N GLU A 257 23.41 22.00 -4.98
CA GLU A 257 23.26 21.52 -3.60
C GLU A 257 22.29 22.39 -2.79
N GLY A 258 21.43 21.77 -1.98
CA GLY A 258 20.46 22.46 -1.15
C GLY A 258 19.26 23.07 -1.90
N LEU A 259 19.14 22.86 -3.23
CA LEU A 259 17.99 23.33 -4.00
C LEU A 259 16.76 22.45 -3.76
N ALA A 260 16.95 21.15 -3.69
CA ALA A 260 15.90 20.13 -3.49
C ALA A 260 16.49 18.87 -2.86
N SER A 261 15.62 17.96 -2.40
CA SER A 261 15.97 16.60 -2.01
C SER A 261 15.10 15.59 -2.74
N TRP A 262 15.56 14.35 -2.84
CA TRP A 262 14.79 13.28 -3.47
C TRP A 262 15.19 11.92 -2.92
N THR A 263 14.25 10.98 -2.99
CA THR A 263 14.49 9.61 -2.58
C THR A 263 15.30 8.84 -3.62
N LYS A 264 16.06 7.82 -3.17
CA LYS A 264 16.83 6.91 -4.01
C LYS A 264 16.33 5.47 -3.86
N PRO A 265 15.19 5.14 -4.47
CA PRO A 265 14.55 3.84 -4.30
C PRO A 265 15.39 2.70 -4.86
N THR A 266 15.20 1.50 -4.30
CA THR A 266 15.80 0.26 -4.79
C THR A 266 14.81 -0.61 -5.57
N GLY A 267 13.55 -0.14 -5.70
CA GLY A 267 12.46 -0.81 -6.39
C GLY A 267 11.25 0.10 -6.55
N GLY A 268 10.14 -0.46 -7.02
CA GLY A 268 8.92 0.29 -7.28
C GLY A 268 8.97 1.10 -8.58
N TYR A 269 8.18 2.17 -8.64
CA TYR A 269 7.97 2.97 -9.84
C TYR A 269 8.09 4.48 -9.62
N PHE A 270 8.47 4.94 -8.42
CA PHE A 270 8.37 6.35 -8.05
C PHE A 270 9.65 6.87 -7.41
N VAL A 271 9.86 8.17 -7.59
CA VAL A 271 10.80 8.97 -6.81
C VAL A 271 9.99 10.09 -6.16
N SER A 272 10.13 10.27 -4.84
CA SER A 272 9.65 11.45 -4.15
C SER A 272 10.68 12.55 -4.25
N PHE A 273 10.27 13.69 -4.76
CA PHE A 273 11.10 14.89 -4.90
C PHE A 273 10.50 16.00 -4.03
N ASP A 274 11.33 16.59 -3.19
CA ASP A 274 10.94 17.68 -2.32
C ASP A 274 11.71 18.95 -2.68
N SER A 275 11.00 19.94 -3.18
CA SER A 275 11.50 21.29 -3.42
C SER A 275 11.54 22.10 -2.13
N LYS A 276 12.07 23.31 -2.19
CA LYS A 276 11.85 24.30 -1.12
C LYS A 276 10.36 24.53 -0.94
N PRO A 277 9.90 24.81 0.30
CA PRO A 277 8.49 25.13 0.59
C PRO A 277 7.94 26.20 -0.35
N GLY A 278 6.70 26.01 -0.81
CA GLY A 278 6.00 26.91 -1.72
C GLY A 278 6.37 26.80 -3.20
N GLN A 279 7.29 25.90 -3.59
CA GLN A 279 7.79 25.85 -4.97
C GLN A 279 7.22 24.71 -5.83
N ALA A 280 6.60 23.68 -5.24
CA ALA A 280 6.16 22.50 -5.99
C ALA A 280 5.16 22.85 -7.11
N SER A 281 4.17 23.69 -6.84
CA SER A 281 3.20 24.11 -7.86
C SER A 281 3.85 24.84 -9.03
N LYS A 282 4.81 25.73 -8.77
CA LYS A 282 5.54 26.45 -9.81
C LYS A 282 6.40 25.50 -10.66
N ILE A 283 7.09 24.55 -10.03
CA ILE A 283 7.88 23.53 -10.73
C ILE A 283 6.96 22.68 -11.61
N PHE A 284 5.80 22.26 -11.08
CA PHE A 284 4.80 21.50 -11.82
C PHE A 284 4.36 22.22 -13.10
N ASP A 285 4.04 23.52 -13.00
CA ASP A 285 3.61 24.33 -14.15
C ASP A 285 4.72 24.50 -15.19
N LEU A 286 5.96 24.71 -14.75
CA LEU A 286 7.13 24.78 -15.63
C LEU A 286 7.36 23.45 -16.35
N CYS A 287 7.29 22.33 -15.64
CA CYS A 287 7.41 20.99 -16.23
C CYS A 287 6.31 20.75 -17.27
N LYS A 288 5.05 21.09 -16.95
CA LYS A 288 3.91 20.97 -17.87
C LYS A 288 4.11 21.81 -19.13
N THR A 289 4.60 23.03 -18.99
CA THR A 289 4.92 23.92 -20.13
C THR A 289 6.03 23.34 -21.00
N ALA A 290 7.00 22.66 -20.39
CA ALA A 290 8.09 21.96 -21.09
C ALA A 290 7.65 20.60 -21.68
N GLY A 291 6.39 20.21 -21.56
CA GLY A 291 5.84 18.93 -22.09
C GLY A 291 6.02 17.74 -21.17
N LEU A 292 6.45 17.94 -19.91
CA LEU A 292 6.56 16.88 -18.90
C LEU A 292 5.33 16.86 -18.01
N ASN A 293 4.52 15.81 -18.12
CA ASN A 293 3.33 15.62 -17.30
C ASN A 293 3.69 14.89 -15.99
N LEU A 294 3.61 15.61 -14.88
CA LEU A 294 3.80 15.06 -13.54
C LEU A 294 2.45 14.73 -12.89
N THR A 295 2.48 13.98 -11.79
CA THR A 295 1.29 13.77 -10.96
C THR A 295 0.84 15.10 -10.35
N PRO A 296 -0.48 15.38 -10.24
CA PRO A 296 -0.98 16.62 -9.65
C PRO A 296 -0.43 16.85 -8.24
N ILE A 297 -0.04 18.10 -7.95
CA ILE A 297 0.51 18.49 -6.64
C ILE A 297 -0.51 18.21 -5.52
N GLY A 298 0.02 17.83 -4.36
CA GLY A 298 -0.78 17.48 -3.18
C GLY A 298 -1.40 16.08 -3.23
N SER A 299 -1.37 15.36 -4.37
CA SER A 299 -2.00 14.05 -4.48
C SER A 299 -1.42 13.01 -3.51
N ALA A 300 -0.16 13.14 -3.10
CA ALA A 300 0.47 12.26 -2.11
C ALA A 300 0.07 12.57 -0.65
N PHE A 301 -0.95 13.40 -0.44
CA PHE A 301 -1.44 13.80 0.88
C PHE A 301 -2.97 13.69 0.97
N PRO A 302 -3.53 13.37 2.17
CA PRO A 302 -4.96 13.40 2.43
C PRO A 302 -5.59 14.72 2.01
N TYR A 303 -6.78 14.64 1.42
CA TYR A 303 -7.54 15.79 0.91
C TYR A 303 -6.79 16.63 -0.13
N ARG A 304 -5.72 16.06 -0.74
CA ARG A 304 -4.81 16.74 -1.68
C ARG A 304 -4.15 17.99 -1.11
N ARG A 305 -3.87 18.00 0.20
CA ARG A 305 -3.31 19.15 0.92
C ARG A 305 -1.88 18.87 1.37
N ASP A 306 -0.91 19.19 0.50
CA ASP A 306 0.48 19.40 0.89
C ASP A 306 0.61 20.81 1.46
N GLN A 307 0.73 20.92 2.78
CA GLN A 307 0.80 22.23 3.46
C GLN A 307 2.08 23.00 3.12
N GLU A 308 3.18 22.28 2.88
CA GLU A 308 4.46 22.86 2.51
C GLU A 308 4.52 23.21 1.01
N ASN A 309 3.60 22.69 0.19
CA ASN A 309 3.67 22.82 -1.28
C ASN A 309 5.10 22.54 -1.80
N SER A 310 5.66 21.43 -1.36
CA SER A 310 7.06 21.03 -1.61
C SER A 310 7.20 19.71 -2.34
N ASN A 311 6.24 18.78 -2.17
CA ASN A 311 6.37 17.42 -2.67
C ASN A 311 5.87 17.22 -4.10
N ILE A 312 6.67 16.51 -4.89
CA ILE A 312 6.36 16.12 -6.28
C ILE A 312 6.66 14.63 -6.44
N ARG A 313 5.66 13.88 -6.90
CA ARG A 313 5.85 12.48 -7.30
C ARG A 313 6.30 12.40 -8.75
N ILE A 314 7.48 11.84 -8.99
CA ILE A 314 8.01 11.47 -10.31
C ILE A 314 7.70 9.98 -10.53
N ALA A 315 7.06 9.64 -11.69
CA ALA A 315 6.58 8.31 -12.04
C ALA A 315 7.14 7.82 -13.38
#